data_35af14a5666f3b63e252b97ba9de3936
#
_entry.id   35af14a5666f3b63e252b97ba9de3936
#
_cell.length_a   1.000
_cell.length_b   1.000
_cell.length_c   1.000
_cell.angle_alpha   90.00
_cell.angle_beta   90.00
_cell.angle_gamma   90.00
#
_symmetry.space_group_name_H-M   'P 1'
#
loop_
_entity.id
_entity.type
_entity.pdbx_description
1 polymer ?
#
loop_
_entity_poly.entity_id
_entity_poly.type
_entity_poly.pdbx_seq_one_letter_code
_entity_poly.pdbx_strand_id
1 'polypeptide(L)'
;MAIFLQGCNFDCLYCHNPETINTCSHCKVCSRECESNAISIIKDKIVWNKTLCKDCDKCVVTCTKNSSPKTIQMSVEDILKEIKRIKPFISGITVSGGECTLQSNFVTKLFKEVKNIGLSTFLDTNGYLPLDEMCELVSVMDMAMIDVKSYDSKEHMMLTGKDNKTVIENVKYISNINKLYEVRTVIVPDILNNYYNVDMISKLIASLNSNIRYKLIKYRPIGVRTEIIKSYTPDEKTMNGLSELARRNGCENVIVV
;
A
#
# COMPACT_ATOMS: atom_id res chain seq x y z
N MET A 1 0.43 5.90 -13.81
CA MET A 1 -0.33 6.75 -12.85
C MET A 1 -0.61 5.93 -11.60
N ALA A 2 -0.43 6.50 -10.40
CA ALA A 2 -0.84 5.83 -9.17
C ALA A 2 -2.15 6.46 -8.64
N ILE A 3 -3.05 5.63 -8.14
CA ILE A 3 -4.33 6.01 -7.53
C ILE A 3 -4.34 5.45 -6.12
N PHE A 4 -4.55 6.32 -5.13
CA PHE A 4 -4.54 5.95 -3.72
C PHE A 4 -5.96 6.00 -3.15
N LEU A 5 -6.43 4.88 -2.62
CA LEU A 5 -7.76 4.77 -2.00
C LEU A 5 -7.66 4.91 -0.48
N GLN A 6 -8.70 5.46 0.12
CA GLN A 6 -8.82 5.62 1.56
C GLN A 6 -9.41 4.38 2.22
N GLY A 7 -8.90 4.04 3.41
CA GLY A 7 -9.30 2.89 4.21
C GLY A 7 -8.26 1.77 4.15
N CYS A 8 -7.93 1.18 5.29
CA CYS A 8 -7.02 0.04 5.43
C CYS A 8 -7.55 -0.93 6.49
N ASN A 9 -7.33 -2.22 6.27
CA ASN A 9 -7.63 -3.30 7.23
C ASN A 9 -6.43 -3.64 8.14
N PHE A 10 -5.27 -3.01 7.92
CA PHE A 10 -4.10 -3.08 8.79
C PHE A 10 -3.93 -1.78 9.58
N ASP A 11 -3.33 -1.89 10.76
CA ASP A 11 -2.85 -0.78 11.58
C ASP A 11 -1.33 -0.87 11.78
N CYS A 12 -0.58 -0.91 10.68
CA CYS A 12 0.86 -1.14 10.72
C CYS A 12 1.57 -0.09 11.58
N LEU A 13 2.39 -0.55 12.54
CA LEU A 13 3.16 0.33 13.42
C LEU A 13 4.03 1.33 12.63
N TYR A 14 4.62 0.88 11.52
CA TYR A 14 5.48 1.71 10.65
C TYR A 14 4.73 2.31 9.45
N CYS A 15 3.40 2.44 9.49
CA CYS A 15 2.68 3.02 8.35
C CYS A 15 3.22 4.42 8.03
N HIS A 16 3.62 4.65 6.79
CA HIS A 16 4.10 5.96 6.32
C HIS A 16 2.97 6.94 6.02
N ASN A 17 1.75 6.44 5.85
CA ASN A 17 0.55 7.23 5.55
C ASN A 17 -0.59 6.83 6.51
N PRO A 18 -0.41 6.99 7.84
CA PRO A 18 -1.40 6.56 8.82
C PRO A 18 -2.76 7.26 8.63
N GLU A 19 -2.77 8.43 8.00
CA GLU A 19 -3.98 9.17 7.63
C GLU A 19 -4.85 8.44 6.59
N THR A 20 -4.33 7.39 5.95
CA THR A 20 -5.10 6.55 5.00
C THR A 20 -5.77 5.34 5.66
N ILE A 21 -5.49 5.07 6.95
CA ILE A 21 -6.00 3.88 7.65
C ILE A 21 -7.53 3.93 7.78
N ASN A 22 -8.06 5.05 8.27
CA ASN A 22 -9.49 5.18 8.50
C ASN A 22 -10.12 6.23 7.58
N THR A 23 -11.42 6.10 7.34
CA THR A 23 -12.23 7.16 6.71
C THR A 23 -12.55 8.26 7.71
N CYS A 24 -12.74 9.49 7.24
CA CYS A 24 -13.06 10.61 8.10
C CYS A 24 -14.41 10.40 8.82
N SER A 25 -14.40 10.45 10.14
CA SER A 25 -15.59 10.33 10.99
C SER A 25 -16.37 11.65 11.18
N HIS A 26 -15.94 12.71 10.52
CA HIS A 26 -16.53 14.04 10.61
C HIS A 26 -16.60 14.64 12.04
N CYS A 27 -15.64 14.30 12.91
CA CYS A 27 -15.58 14.77 14.30
C CYS A 27 -15.30 16.28 14.43
N LYS A 28 -14.99 16.98 13.35
CA LYS A 28 -14.81 18.43 13.22
C LYS A 28 -13.58 19.02 13.92
N VAL A 29 -12.73 18.22 14.56
CA VAL A 29 -11.55 18.73 15.29
C VAL A 29 -10.63 19.49 14.34
N CYS A 30 -10.32 18.92 13.17
CA CYS A 30 -9.39 19.50 12.21
C CYS A 30 -9.86 20.81 11.56
N SER A 31 -11.18 21.13 11.58
CA SER A 31 -11.67 22.39 11.01
C SER A 31 -11.23 23.61 11.83
N ARG A 32 -10.98 23.45 13.12
CA ARG A 32 -10.50 24.51 14.02
C ARG A 32 -9.03 24.84 13.81
N GLU A 33 -8.27 23.87 13.30
CA GLU A 33 -6.82 23.98 13.07
C GLU A 33 -6.46 24.45 11.65
N CYS A 34 -7.47 24.61 10.77
CA CYS A 34 -7.24 24.98 9.38
C CYS A 34 -7.15 26.50 9.20
N GLU A 35 -5.96 27.06 9.30
CA GLU A 35 -5.71 28.52 9.15
C GLU A 35 -6.08 29.05 7.75
N SER A 36 -6.08 28.21 6.72
CA SER A 36 -6.45 28.63 5.37
C SER A 36 -7.96 28.53 5.09
N ASN A 37 -8.76 28.14 6.10
CA ASN A 37 -10.19 27.86 5.95
C ASN A 37 -10.52 26.87 4.80
N ALA A 38 -9.58 26.01 4.46
CA ALA A 38 -9.78 24.97 3.45
C ALA A 38 -10.67 23.82 3.95
N ILE A 39 -10.94 23.75 5.25
CA ILE A 39 -11.84 22.77 5.85
C ILE A 39 -13.06 23.48 6.41
N SER A 40 -14.22 23.15 5.87
CA SER A 40 -15.51 23.69 6.29
C SER A 40 -16.43 22.57 6.80
N ILE A 41 -17.51 22.98 7.49
CA ILE A 41 -18.55 22.06 7.95
C ILE A 41 -19.82 22.38 7.16
N ILE A 42 -20.27 21.42 6.34
CA ILE A 42 -21.48 21.54 5.54
C ILE A 42 -22.40 20.36 5.87
N LYS A 43 -23.63 20.65 6.29
CA LYS A 43 -24.61 19.62 6.70
C LYS A 43 -24.00 18.59 7.66
N ASP A 44 -23.33 19.07 8.68
CA ASP A 44 -22.66 18.28 9.72
C ASP A 44 -21.46 17.42 9.27
N LYS A 45 -21.03 17.56 8.02
CA LYS A 45 -19.87 16.87 7.44
C LYS A 45 -18.70 17.80 7.21
N ILE A 46 -17.50 17.27 7.41
CA ILE A 46 -16.26 17.94 7.01
C ILE A 46 -16.16 17.89 5.49
N VAL A 47 -15.91 19.07 4.91
CA VAL A 47 -15.66 19.24 3.47
C VAL A 47 -14.32 19.94 3.29
N TRP A 48 -13.47 19.38 2.45
CA TRP A 48 -12.17 19.94 2.09
C TRP A 48 -12.22 20.64 0.74
N ASN A 49 -11.72 21.87 0.72
CA ASN A 49 -11.53 22.65 -0.51
C ASN A 49 -10.05 22.64 -0.90
N LYS A 50 -9.71 21.89 -1.94
CA LYS A 50 -8.35 21.76 -2.44
C LYS A 50 -7.73 23.08 -2.87
N THR A 51 -8.51 24.00 -3.45
CA THR A 51 -8.02 25.30 -3.95
C THR A 51 -7.55 26.22 -2.82
N LEU A 52 -8.18 26.15 -1.65
CA LEU A 52 -7.80 26.94 -0.48
C LEU A 52 -6.70 26.28 0.36
N CYS A 53 -6.42 24.99 0.11
CA CYS A 53 -5.47 24.20 0.90
C CYS A 53 -4.03 24.65 0.63
N LYS A 54 -3.26 24.88 1.71
CA LYS A 54 -1.83 25.20 1.68
C LYS A 54 -0.91 23.99 1.94
N ASP A 55 -1.47 22.80 1.99
CA ASP A 55 -0.77 21.51 2.25
C ASP A 55 0.12 21.51 3.51
N CYS A 56 -0.30 22.21 4.56
CA CYS A 56 0.43 22.30 5.83
C CYS A 56 0.26 21.08 6.74
N ASP A 57 -0.60 20.13 6.41
CA ASP A 57 -0.93 18.87 7.09
C ASP A 57 -1.39 18.98 8.57
N LYS A 58 -1.66 20.18 9.10
CA LYS A 58 -2.18 20.36 10.46
C LYS A 58 -3.43 19.51 10.73
N CYS A 59 -4.33 19.39 9.75
CA CYS A 59 -5.54 18.56 9.84
C CYS A 59 -5.25 17.06 9.96
N VAL A 60 -4.13 16.58 9.40
CA VAL A 60 -3.68 15.19 9.50
C VAL A 60 -3.06 14.96 10.88
N VAL A 61 -2.14 15.84 11.30
CA VAL A 61 -1.46 15.76 12.61
C VAL A 61 -2.45 15.82 13.77
N THR A 62 -3.47 16.67 13.68
CA THR A 62 -4.50 16.84 14.73
C THR A 62 -5.49 15.67 14.78
N CYS A 63 -5.53 14.82 13.74
CA CYS A 63 -6.52 13.76 13.66
C CYS A 63 -6.15 12.57 14.56
N THR A 64 -6.90 12.37 15.64
CA THR A 64 -6.71 11.23 16.56
C THR A 64 -7.29 9.91 16.01
N LYS A 65 -7.81 9.90 14.77
CA LYS A 65 -8.47 8.75 14.15
C LYS A 65 -7.67 8.15 12.99
N ASN A 66 -6.40 8.51 12.81
CA ASN A 66 -5.59 8.06 11.66
C ASN A 66 -6.36 8.19 10.33
N SER A 67 -6.87 9.40 10.08
CA SER A 67 -7.71 9.71 8.94
C SER A 67 -7.37 11.09 8.37
N SER A 68 -7.78 11.36 7.15
CA SER A 68 -7.62 12.68 6.53
C SER A 68 -8.95 13.22 6.02
N PRO A 69 -9.21 14.53 6.18
CA PRO A 69 -10.30 15.18 5.46
C PRO A 69 -9.98 15.45 3.98
N LYS A 70 -8.70 15.30 3.58
CA LYS A 70 -8.19 15.56 2.22
C LYS A 70 -8.53 14.42 1.27
N THR A 71 -9.77 13.98 1.26
CA THR A 71 -10.26 12.92 0.36
C THR A 71 -11.31 13.47 -0.59
N ILE A 72 -11.35 12.93 -1.80
CA ILE A 72 -12.33 13.28 -2.82
C ILE A 72 -13.09 12.01 -3.20
N GLN A 73 -14.40 12.05 -3.09
CA GLN A 73 -15.22 10.98 -3.62
C GLN A 73 -15.30 11.12 -5.15
N MET A 74 -14.89 10.07 -5.86
CA MET A 74 -14.84 10.04 -7.32
C MET A 74 -15.53 8.80 -7.86
N SER A 75 -16.23 8.96 -8.98
CA SER A 75 -16.74 7.83 -9.76
C SER A 75 -15.63 7.24 -10.67
N VAL A 76 -15.88 6.07 -11.24
CA VAL A 76 -14.99 5.48 -12.25
C VAL A 76 -14.84 6.42 -13.45
N GLU A 77 -15.93 7.06 -13.85
CA GLU A 77 -15.97 8.01 -14.96
C GLU A 77 -15.11 9.25 -14.70
N ASP A 78 -15.10 9.76 -13.46
CA ASP A 78 -14.27 10.90 -13.07
C ASP A 78 -12.79 10.56 -13.16
N ILE A 79 -12.40 9.39 -12.65
CA ILE A 79 -11.00 8.92 -12.73
C ILE A 79 -10.61 8.66 -14.18
N LEU A 80 -11.50 8.08 -14.98
CA LEU A 80 -11.23 7.85 -16.40
C LEU A 80 -11.02 9.14 -17.21
N LYS A 81 -11.72 10.22 -16.88
CA LYS A 81 -11.45 11.53 -17.50
C LYS A 81 -10.00 11.98 -17.24
N GLU A 82 -9.53 11.85 -16.00
CA GLU A 82 -8.14 12.19 -15.67
C GLU A 82 -7.14 11.26 -16.36
N ILE A 83 -7.40 9.95 -16.38
CA ILE A 83 -6.55 8.97 -17.07
C ILE A 83 -6.47 9.30 -18.58
N LYS A 84 -7.58 9.56 -19.22
CA LYS A 84 -7.63 9.89 -20.66
C LYS A 84 -6.81 11.15 -20.99
N ARG A 85 -6.84 12.15 -20.10
CA ARG A 85 -6.06 13.40 -20.27
C ARG A 85 -4.55 13.16 -20.29
N ILE A 86 -4.05 12.19 -19.48
CA ILE A 86 -2.63 11.88 -19.38
C ILE A 86 -2.23 10.60 -20.12
N LYS A 87 -3.16 9.94 -20.78
CA LYS A 87 -2.92 8.66 -21.49
C LYS A 87 -1.67 8.66 -22.38
N PRO A 88 -1.36 9.73 -23.16
CA PRO A 88 -0.15 9.75 -23.98
C PRO A 88 1.17 9.62 -23.22
N PHE A 89 1.16 9.85 -21.89
CA PHE A 89 2.35 9.87 -21.05
C PHE A 89 2.46 8.68 -20.09
N ILE A 90 1.50 7.75 -20.12
CA ILE A 90 1.48 6.60 -19.21
C ILE A 90 1.25 5.29 -19.96
N SER A 91 1.87 4.21 -19.48
CA SER A 91 1.65 2.85 -19.98
C SER A 91 0.58 2.08 -19.19
N GLY A 92 0.20 2.58 -18.02
CA GLY A 92 -0.78 1.92 -17.18
C GLY A 92 -1.07 2.67 -15.88
N ILE A 93 -1.89 2.04 -15.05
CA ILE A 93 -2.21 2.53 -13.70
C ILE A 93 -1.84 1.50 -12.64
N THR A 94 -1.54 2.00 -11.45
CA THR A 94 -1.46 1.21 -10.21
C THR A 94 -2.52 1.73 -9.25
N VAL A 95 -3.32 0.84 -8.69
CA VAL A 95 -4.25 1.18 -7.60
C VAL A 95 -3.67 0.67 -6.29
N SER A 96 -3.53 1.57 -5.31
CA SER A 96 -2.93 1.38 -4.01
C SER A 96 -3.73 2.18 -2.96
N GLY A 97 -3.11 2.66 -1.89
CA GLY A 97 -3.72 3.57 -0.90
C GLY A 97 -3.50 3.11 0.53
N GLY A 98 -4.56 3.05 1.34
CA GLY A 98 -4.60 2.24 2.54
C GLY A 98 -4.57 0.77 2.14
N GLU A 99 -5.73 0.21 1.78
CA GLU A 99 -5.84 -1.11 1.15
C GLU A 99 -6.92 -1.09 0.06
N CYS A 100 -6.50 -1.20 -1.18
CA CYS A 100 -7.39 -1.03 -2.32
C CYS A 100 -8.38 -2.18 -2.51
N THR A 101 -8.08 -3.39 -2.03
CA THR A 101 -9.00 -4.54 -2.12
C THR A 101 -10.25 -4.39 -1.25
N LEU A 102 -10.25 -3.49 -0.26
CA LEU A 102 -11.47 -3.11 0.46
C LEU A 102 -12.54 -2.48 -0.46
N GLN A 103 -12.11 -1.94 -1.58
CA GLN A 103 -12.97 -1.37 -2.61
C GLN A 103 -12.90 -2.19 -3.92
N SER A 104 -12.80 -3.51 -3.82
CA SER A 104 -12.58 -4.42 -4.95
C SER A 104 -13.56 -4.23 -6.10
N ASN A 105 -14.85 -4.02 -5.82
CA ASN A 105 -15.86 -3.75 -6.84
C ASN A 105 -15.58 -2.48 -7.67
N PHE A 106 -15.10 -1.43 -7.00
CA PHE A 106 -14.71 -0.18 -7.65
C PHE A 106 -13.44 -0.40 -8.50
N VAL A 107 -12.43 -1.05 -7.93
CA VAL A 107 -11.18 -1.35 -8.63
C VAL A 107 -11.42 -2.23 -9.85
N THR A 108 -12.28 -3.25 -9.74
CA THR A 108 -12.68 -4.12 -10.86
C THR A 108 -13.28 -3.33 -12.01
N LYS A 109 -14.26 -2.46 -11.72
CA LYS A 109 -14.88 -1.62 -12.74
C LYS A 109 -13.86 -0.68 -13.40
N LEU A 110 -13.02 -0.04 -12.59
CA LEU A 110 -11.97 0.86 -13.09
C LEU A 110 -10.98 0.09 -13.99
N PHE A 111 -10.51 -1.08 -13.57
CA PHE A 111 -9.57 -1.88 -14.37
C PHE A 111 -10.18 -2.34 -15.70
N LYS A 112 -11.45 -2.76 -15.72
CA LYS A 112 -12.16 -3.08 -16.97
C LYS A 112 -12.09 -1.92 -17.96
N GLU A 113 -12.45 -0.72 -17.53
CA GLU A 113 -12.46 0.47 -18.37
C GLU A 113 -11.05 0.91 -18.81
N VAL A 114 -10.06 0.78 -17.93
CA VAL A 114 -8.66 1.10 -18.24
C VAL A 114 -8.08 0.16 -19.29
N LYS A 115 -8.40 -1.13 -19.21
CA LYS A 115 -8.02 -2.12 -20.23
C LYS A 115 -8.68 -1.84 -21.56
N ASN A 116 -9.95 -1.42 -21.59
CA ASN A 116 -10.66 -1.05 -22.81
C ASN A 116 -9.98 0.09 -23.57
N ILE A 117 -9.22 0.94 -22.89
CA ILE A 117 -8.43 2.00 -23.53
C ILE A 117 -6.95 1.63 -23.77
N GLY A 118 -6.58 0.36 -23.58
CA GLY A 118 -5.25 -0.18 -23.91
C GLY A 118 -4.15 0.17 -22.90
N LEU A 119 -4.49 0.40 -21.63
CA LEU A 119 -3.52 0.63 -20.55
C LEU A 119 -3.43 -0.59 -19.62
N SER A 120 -2.25 -0.82 -19.05
CA SER A 120 -2.03 -1.88 -18.08
C SER A 120 -2.56 -1.53 -16.69
N THR A 121 -2.90 -2.58 -15.90
CA THR A 121 -3.53 -2.46 -14.59
C THR A 121 -2.74 -3.23 -13.54
N PHE A 122 -2.22 -2.52 -12.55
CA PHE A 122 -1.48 -3.10 -11.43
C PHE A 122 -2.23 -2.92 -10.11
N LEU A 123 -2.34 -4.03 -9.36
CA LEU A 123 -2.86 -4.03 -8.00
C LEU A 123 -1.69 -3.94 -7.01
N ASP A 124 -1.73 -2.98 -6.10
CA ASP A 124 -0.76 -2.82 -5.01
C ASP A 124 -1.49 -3.04 -3.68
N THR A 125 -1.25 -4.18 -3.02
CA THR A 125 -2.06 -4.65 -1.91
C THR A 125 -1.21 -5.19 -0.76
N ASN A 126 -1.75 -5.10 0.46
CA ASN A 126 -1.20 -5.78 1.62
C ASN A 126 -1.50 -7.30 1.62
N GLY A 127 -2.32 -7.77 0.70
CA GLY A 127 -2.60 -9.18 0.48
C GLY A 127 -3.41 -9.89 1.57
N TYR A 128 -4.06 -9.17 2.48
CA TYR A 128 -4.80 -9.79 3.58
C TYR A 128 -6.17 -10.35 3.19
N LEU A 129 -6.85 -9.74 2.22
CA LEU A 129 -8.11 -10.27 1.73
C LEU A 129 -7.87 -11.38 0.70
N PRO A 130 -8.66 -12.48 0.72
CA PRO A 130 -8.44 -13.63 -0.15
C PRO A 130 -8.69 -13.26 -1.63
N LEU A 131 -7.63 -13.24 -2.43
CA LEU A 131 -7.70 -12.85 -3.85
C LEU A 131 -8.31 -13.94 -4.72
N ASP A 132 -8.26 -15.20 -4.30
CA ASP A 132 -8.93 -16.33 -4.97
C ASP A 132 -10.47 -16.22 -4.92
N GLU A 133 -11.01 -15.52 -3.93
CA GLU A 133 -12.44 -15.18 -3.84
C GLU A 133 -12.80 -13.95 -4.68
N MET A 134 -11.82 -13.17 -5.17
CA MET A 134 -12.01 -11.97 -5.98
C MET A 134 -11.81 -12.23 -7.46
N CYS A 135 -12.42 -13.28 -8.00
CA CYS A 135 -12.21 -13.75 -9.37
C CYS A 135 -12.34 -12.67 -10.44
N GLU A 136 -13.33 -11.76 -10.32
CA GLU A 136 -13.50 -10.68 -11.29
C GLU A 136 -12.33 -9.69 -11.27
N LEU A 137 -11.88 -9.26 -10.08
CA LEU A 137 -10.74 -8.37 -9.92
C LEU A 137 -9.47 -9.02 -10.50
N VAL A 138 -9.23 -10.28 -10.13
CA VAL A 138 -8.07 -11.05 -10.59
C VAL A 138 -8.09 -11.23 -12.11
N SER A 139 -9.25 -11.40 -12.72
CA SER A 139 -9.37 -11.56 -14.19
C SER A 139 -8.95 -10.30 -14.95
N VAL A 140 -9.26 -9.12 -14.41
CA VAL A 140 -9.03 -7.83 -15.09
C VAL A 140 -7.73 -7.13 -14.71
N MET A 141 -7.08 -7.51 -13.61
CA MET A 141 -5.74 -7.02 -13.31
C MET A 141 -4.70 -7.73 -14.19
N ASP A 142 -3.69 -7.00 -14.64
CA ASP A 142 -2.56 -7.60 -15.35
C ASP A 142 -1.55 -8.19 -14.36
N MET A 143 -1.18 -7.44 -13.33
CA MET A 143 -0.19 -7.85 -12.34
C MET A 143 -0.53 -7.35 -10.93
N ALA A 144 0.00 -8.01 -9.93
CA ALA A 144 -0.08 -7.58 -8.53
C ALA A 144 1.31 -7.38 -7.90
N MET A 145 1.38 -6.45 -6.97
CA MET A 145 2.47 -6.26 -6.02
C MET A 145 1.91 -6.54 -4.62
N ILE A 146 2.56 -7.43 -3.88
CA ILE A 146 2.08 -7.87 -2.56
C ILE A 146 3.12 -7.54 -1.49
N ASP A 147 2.68 -6.88 -0.43
CA ASP A 147 3.50 -6.57 0.72
C ASP A 147 3.49 -7.72 1.74
N VAL A 148 4.60 -8.42 1.90
CA VAL A 148 4.81 -9.37 3.00
C VAL A 148 5.54 -8.63 4.13
N LYS A 149 4.78 -8.22 5.15
CA LYS A 149 5.29 -7.35 6.23
C LYS A 149 6.21 -8.11 7.19
N SER A 150 5.92 -9.39 7.45
CA SER A 150 6.76 -10.36 8.14
C SER A 150 6.35 -11.78 7.72
N TYR A 151 7.30 -12.71 7.66
CA TYR A 151 7.02 -14.13 7.45
C TYR A 151 6.59 -14.82 8.75
N ASP A 152 7.10 -14.35 9.91
CA ASP A 152 6.63 -14.82 11.20
C ASP A 152 5.24 -14.26 11.51
N SER A 153 4.28 -15.17 11.78
CA SER A 153 2.88 -14.79 11.99
C SER A 153 2.67 -13.98 13.28
N LYS A 154 3.46 -14.23 14.33
CA LYS A 154 3.35 -13.46 15.58
C LYS A 154 3.91 -12.06 15.41
N GLU A 155 5.05 -11.95 14.73
CA GLU A 155 5.65 -10.67 14.39
C GLU A 155 4.72 -9.88 13.46
N HIS A 156 4.11 -10.54 12.45
CA HIS A 156 3.14 -9.91 11.56
C HIS A 156 1.91 -9.40 12.32
N MET A 157 1.37 -10.21 13.25
CA MET A 157 0.25 -9.81 14.12
C MET A 157 0.61 -8.61 15.00
N MET A 158 1.80 -8.62 15.64
CA MET A 158 2.30 -7.48 16.42
C MET A 158 2.39 -6.21 15.57
N LEU A 159 2.88 -6.35 14.34
CA LEU A 159 3.15 -5.23 13.44
C LEU A 159 1.89 -4.63 12.82
N THR A 160 0.91 -5.45 12.44
CA THR A 160 -0.23 -5.06 11.59
C THR A 160 -1.58 -5.19 12.26
N GLY A 161 -1.66 -5.90 13.38
CA GLY A 161 -2.91 -6.31 14.04
C GLY A 161 -3.59 -7.53 13.40
N LYS A 162 -2.94 -8.19 12.43
CA LYS A 162 -3.47 -9.36 11.70
C LYS A 162 -2.40 -10.42 11.50
N ASP A 163 -2.79 -11.70 11.33
CA ASP A 163 -1.86 -12.74 10.89
C ASP A 163 -1.51 -12.62 9.40
N ASN A 164 -0.55 -13.42 8.94
CA ASN A 164 -0.06 -13.39 7.56
C ASN A 164 -0.50 -14.61 6.72
N LYS A 165 -1.37 -15.47 7.21
CA LYS A 165 -1.72 -16.72 6.52
C LYS A 165 -2.25 -16.43 5.11
N THR A 166 -3.29 -15.61 5.01
CA THR A 166 -3.88 -15.22 3.72
C THR A 166 -2.88 -14.48 2.83
N VAL A 167 -1.99 -13.65 3.40
CA VAL A 167 -0.96 -12.96 2.64
C VAL A 167 -0.05 -13.95 1.91
N ILE A 168 0.43 -14.97 2.62
CA ILE A 168 1.29 -16.01 2.05
C ILE A 168 0.52 -16.87 1.02
N GLU A 169 -0.73 -17.18 1.29
CA GLU A 169 -1.60 -17.90 0.34
C GLU A 169 -1.81 -17.09 -0.95
N ASN A 170 -2.05 -15.80 -0.84
CA ASN A 170 -2.17 -14.90 -2.00
C ASN A 170 -0.88 -14.78 -2.81
N VAL A 171 0.29 -14.71 -2.16
CA VAL A 171 1.58 -14.74 -2.86
C VAL A 171 1.70 -15.99 -3.74
N LYS A 172 1.35 -17.16 -3.17
CA LYS A 172 1.38 -18.44 -3.91
C LYS A 172 0.33 -18.45 -5.04
N TYR A 173 -0.91 -18.07 -4.73
CA TYR A 173 -2.00 -18.08 -5.70
C TYR A 173 -1.72 -17.17 -6.90
N ILE A 174 -1.35 -15.94 -6.67
CA ILE A 174 -1.07 -14.94 -7.72
C ILE A 174 0.16 -15.33 -8.54
N SER A 175 1.17 -15.96 -7.90
CA SER A 175 2.32 -16.53 -8.62
C SER A 175 1.92 -17.67 -9.54
N ASN A 176 1.09 -18.61 -9.07
CA ASN A 176 0.65 -19.78 -9.84
C ASN A 176 -0.13 -19.40 -11.10
N ILE A 177 -0.80 -18.27 -11.11
CA ILE A 177 -1.50 -17.72 -12.29
C ILE A 177 -0.65 -16.72 -13.10
N ASN A 178 0.66 -16.62 -12.82
CA ASN A 178 1.64 -15.76 -13.50
C ASN A 178 1.27 -14.26 -13.45
N LYS A 179 0.67 -13.79 -12.36
CA LYS A 179 0.30 -12.38 -12.17
C LYS A 179 1.05 -11.70 -11.02
N LEU A 180 1.99 -12.37 -10.34
CA LEU A 180 2.79 -11.78 -9.29
C LEU A 180 4.01 -11.05 -9.88
N TYR A 181 3.96 -9.73 -9.83
CA TYR A 181 5.04 -8.88 -10.34
C TYR A 181 6.14 -8.64 -9.30
N GLU A 182 5.75 -8.35 -8.06
CA GLU A 182 6.68 -7.93 -7.01
C GLU A 182 6.19 -8.38 -5.62
N VAL A 183 7.10 -8.88 -4.81
CA VAL A 183 6.92 -9.02 -3.35
C VAL A 183 7.75 -7.95 -2.67
N ARG A 184 7.21 -7.31 -1.62
CA ARG A 184 7.87 -6.23 -0.90
C ARG A 184 8.00 -6.53 0.58
N THR A 185 9.14 -6.17 1.16
CA THR A 185 9.37 -6.25 2.61
C THR A 185 10.08 -4.99 3.07
N VAL A 186 9.56 -4.36 4.12
CA VAL A 186 10.21 -3.21 4.77
C VAL A 186 11.18 -3.72 5.81
N ILE A 187 12.41 -3.26 5.77
CA ILE A 187 13.48 -3.60 6.72
C ILE A 187 13.45 -2.59 7.87
N VAL A 188 13.06 -3.07 9.05
CA VAL A 188 12.85 -2.23 10.25
C VAL A 188 13.80 -2.71 11.34
N PRO A 189 14.95 -2.05 11.53
CA PRO A 189 15.92 -2.42 12.57
C PRO A 189 15.30 -2.43 13.97
N ASP A 190 15.79 -3.33 14.83
CA ASP A 190 15.42 -3.50 16.25
C ASP A 190 13.94 -3.83 16.53
N ILE A 191 13.10 -3.83 15.49
CA ILE A 191 11.66 -4.15 15.61
C ILE A 191 11.35 -5.52 15.00
N LEU A 192 11.90 -5.80 13.80
CA LEU A 192 11.65 -7.02 13.07
C LEU A 192 12.90 -7.90 12.99
N ASN A 193 12.71 -9.21 13.02
CA ASN A 193 13.78 -10.13 12.67
C ASN A 193 13.99 -10.12 11.13
N ASN A 194 14.62 -9.03 10.67
CA ASN A 194 14.81 -8.76 9.25
C ASN A 194 15.56 -9.89 8.52
N TYR A 195 16.55 -10.51 9.17
CA TYR A 195 17.29 -11.62 8.60
C TYR A 195 16.37 -12.83 8.34
N TYR A 196 15.63 -13.26 9.37
CA TYR A 196 14.69 -14.37 9.24
C TYR A 196 13.60 -14.09 8.20
N ASN A 197 13.04 -12.89 8.20
CA ASN A 197 12.01 -12.50 7.24
C ASN A 197 12.54 -12.56 5.81
N VAL A 198 13.70 -11.99 5.52
CA VAL A 198 14.30 -12.01 4.19
C VAL A 198 14.68 -13.44 3.78
N ASP A 199 15.23 -14.24 4.71
CA ASP A 199 15.57 -15.64 4.44
C ASP A 199 14.35 -16.46 4.02
N MET A 200 13.27 -16.38 4.78
CA MET A 200 12.06 -17.17 4.52
C MET A 200 11.26 -16.68 3.31
N ILE A 201 11.13 -15.35 3.13
CA ILE A 201 10.40 -14.77 2.00
C ILE A 201 11.16 -15.04 0.69
N SER A 202 12.49 -14.90 0.68
CA SER A 202 13.28 -15.18 -0.53
C SER A 202 13.24 -16.65 -0.93
N LYS A 203 13.30 -17.59 0.02
CA LYS A 203 13.09 -19.02 -0.23
C LYS A 203 11.70 -19.30 -0.81
N LEU A 204 10.66 -18.66 -0.28
CA LEU A 204 9.31 -18.77 -0.82
C LEU A 204 9.29 -18.26 -2.28
N ILE A 205 9.80 -17.07 -2.55
CA ILE A 205 9.84 -16.49 -3.89
C ILE A 205 10.59 -17.40 -4.86
N ALA A 206 11.80 -17.85 -4.51
CA ALA A 206 12.61 -18.73 -5.35
C ALA A 206 11.91 -20.07 -5.65
N SER A 207 11.15 -20.63 -4.69
CA SER A 207 10.37 -21.86 -4.90
C SER A 207 9.17 -21.68 -5.85
N LEU A 208 8.68 -20.47 -6.03
CA LEU A 208 7.57 -20.15 -6.93
C LEU A 208 8.07 -19.74 -8.32
N ASN A 209 8.90 -18.71 -8.38
CA ASN A 209 9.55 -18.23 -9.60
C ASN A 209 10.69 -17.27 -9.23
N SER A 210 11.94 -17.63 -9.54
CA SER A 210 13.15 -16.85 -9.22
C SER A 210 13.16 -15.43 -9.81
N ASN A 211 12.41 -15.19 -10.88
CA ASN A 211 12.32 -13.92 -11.59
C ASN A 211 11.33 -12.94 -10.97
N ILE A 212 10.47 -13.37 -10.03
CA ILE A 212 9.60 -12.45 -9.30
C ILE A 212 10.47 -11.41 -8.60
N ARG A 213 10.14 -10.12 -8.78
CA ARG A 213 10.89 -9.05 -8.15
C ARG A 213 10.71 -9.11 -6.63
N TYR A 214 11.83 -9.19 -5.90
CA TYR A 214 11.83 -9.02 -4.45
C TYR A 214 12.38 -7.65 -4.10
N LYS A 215 11.53 -6.78 -3.55
CA LYS A 215 11.91 -5.42 -3.17
C LYS A 215 12.11 -5.31 -1.67
N LEU A 216 13.34 -5.03 -1.26
CA LEU A 216 13.72 -4.69 0.11
C LEU A 216 13.67 -3.17 0.27
N ILE A 217 12.79 -2.70 1.14
CA ILE A 217 12.55 -1.27 1.34
C ILE A 217 13.15 -0.85 2.68
N LYS A 218 14.01 0.16 2.67
CA LYS A 218 14.52 0.77 3.89
C LYS A 218 13.38 1.43 4.67
N TYR A 219 13.26 1.09 5.94
CA TYR A 219 12.43 1.89 6.84
C TYR A 219 12.94 3.33 6.90
N ARG A 220 12.03 4.29 6.91
CA ARG A 220 12.32 5.72 7.07
C ARG A 220 11.39 6.27 8.14
N PRO A 221 11.90 6.97 9.18
CA PRO A 221 11.08 7.55 10.25
C PRO A 221 10.38 8.86 9.79
N ILE A 222 9.79 8.85 8.60
CA ILE A 222 9.09 10.00 7.99
C ILE A 222 7.63 9.62 7.77
N GLY A 223 6.70 10.43 8.28
CA GLY A 223 5.26 10.18 8.17
C GLY A 223 4.73 9.09 9.11
N VAL A 224 5.61 8.38 9.83
CA VAL A 224 5.24 7.32 10.77
C VAL A 224 4.78 7.89 12.12
N ARG A 225 4.05 7.10 12.87
CA ARG A 225 3.62 7.41 14.24
C ARG A 225 4.78 7.15 15.21
N THR A 226 5.65 8.15 15.39
CA THR A 226 6.89 8.02 16.17
C THR A 226 6.67 7.75 17.66
N GLU A 227 5.46 7.97 18.16
CA GLU A 227 5.05 7.64 19.53
C GLU A 227 4.87 6.13 19.76
N ILE A 228 4.58 5.36 18.70
CA ILE A 228 4.35 3.91 18.81
C ILE A 228 5.47 3.05 18.23
N ILE A 229 6.34 3.62 17.39
CA ILE A 229 7.48 2.91 16.83
C ILE A 229 8.75 3.76 16.91
N LYS A 230 9.81 3.15 17.44
CA LYS A 230 11.15 3.75 17.49
C LYS A 230 12.11 2.83 16.74
N SER A 231 12.50 3.23 15.56
CA SER A 231 13.49 2.56 14.73
C SER A 231 14.22 3.60 13.87
N TYR A 232 15.21 3.16 13.13
CA TYR A 232 16.05 4.02 12.29
C TYR A 232 16.18 3.45 10.87
N THR A 233 16.62 4.26 9.94
CA THR A 233 16.88 3.82 8.58
C THR A 233 18.08 2.87 8.57
N PRO A 234 17.92 1.61 8.07
CA PRO A 234 19.03 0.66 7.99
C PRO A 234 20.12 1.19 7.06
N ASP A 235 21.38 0.90 7.43
CA ASP A 235 22.53 1.30 6.65
C ASP A 235 22.70 0.46 5.36
N GLU A 236 23.57 0.90 4.48
CA GLU A 236 23.85 0.23 3.20
C GLU A 236 24.43 -1.18 3.41
N LYS A 237 25.25 -1.37 4.45
CA LYS A 237 25.87 -2.66 4.76
C LYS A 237 24.80 -3.70 5.11
N THR A 238 23.84 -3.32 5.96
CA THR A 238 22.70 -4.17 6.34
C THR A 238 21.85 -4.52 5.10
N MET A 239 21.50 -3.51 4.29
CA MET A 239 20.68 -3.74 3.10
C MET A 239 21.38 -4.61 2.06
N ASN A 240 22.67 -4.39 1.83
CA ASN A 240 23.46 -5.21 0.92
C ASN A 240 23.56 -6.66 1.42
N GLY A 241 23.83 -6.87 2.72
CA GLY A 241 23.85 -8.23 3.30
C GLY A 241 22.52 -8.97 3.15
N LEU A 242 21.38 -8.30 3.35
CA LEU A 242 20.04 -8.87 3.15
C LEU A 242 19.75 -9.14 1.67
N SER A 243 20.17 -8.26 0.78
CA SER A 243 20.05 -8.47 -0.67
C SER A 243 20.86 -9.67 -1.15
N GLU A 244 22.10 -9.81 -0.67
CA GLU A 244 22.94 -10.98 -0.96
C GLU A 244 22.33 -12.29 -0.41
N LEU A 245 21.75 -12.25 0.79
CA LEU A 245 21.01 -13.39 1.35
C LEU A 245 19.87 -13.82 0.42
N ALA A 246 19.06 -12.87 -0.02
CA ALA A 246 17.95 -13.16 -0.91
C ALA A 246 18.43 -13.77 -2.25
N ARG A 247 19.53 -13.26 -2.81
CA ARG A 247 20.15 -13.82 -4.02
C ARG A 247 20.69 -15.23 -3.81
N ARG A 248 21.37 -15.48 -2.69
CA ARG A 248 21.86 -16.83 -2.34
C ARG A 248 20.73 -17.84 -2.18
N ASN A 249 19.55 -17.39 -1.75
CA ASN A 249 18.36 -18.24 -1.66
C ASN A 249 17.68 -18.46 -3.02
N GLY A 250 18.20 -17.89 -4.11
CA GLY A 250 17.72 -18.13 -5.46
C GLY A 250 16.85 -17.02 -6.09
N CYS A 251 16.70 -15.86 -5.43
CA CYS A 251 16.01 -14.74 -6.08
C CYS A 251 16.94 -14.05 -7.09
N GLU A 252 16.56 -14.04 -8.37
CA GLU A 252 17.35 -13.41 -9.44
C GLU A 252 17.13 -11.88 -9.51
N ASN A 253 15.94 -11.42 -9.18
CA ASN A 253 15.53 -10.01 -9.31
C ASN A 253 15.33 -9.35 -7.94
N VAL A 254 16.41 -8.99 -7.25
CA VAL A 254 16.37 -8.31 -5.94
C VAL A 254 16.69 -6.83 -6.10
N ILE A 255 15.79 -5.97 -5.60
CA ILE A 255 15.91 -4.51 -5.62
C ILE A 255 15.93 -3.97 -4.19
N VAL A 256 16.82 -3.01 -3.93
CA VAL A 256 16.92 -2.27 -2.67
C VAL A 256 16.56 -0.81 -2.92
N VAL A 257 15.68 -0.23 -2.07
CA VAL A 257 15.25 1.17 -2.14
C VAL A 257 15.18 1.81 -0.76
#